data_27072cf2d26dfdfa832d90e72862bac4
#
_entry.id   27072cf2d26dfdfa832d90e72862bac4
#
_cell.length_a   1.000
_cell.length_b   1.000
_cell.length_c   1.000
_cell.angle_alpha   90.00
_cell.angle_beta   90.00
_cell.angle_gamma   90.00
#
_symmetry.space_group_name_H-M   'P 1'
#
loop_
_entity.id
_entity.type
_entity.pdbx_description
1 polymer ?
#
loop_
_entity_poly.entity_id
_entity_poly.type
_entity_poly.pdbx_seq_one_letter_code
_entity_poly.pdbx_strand_id
1 'polypeptide(L)'
;SMRRLHPALILLIVAVLAYGLLIPRLGFYWDDLPMSWIRYELGPEAMTRYFSTNRPVWGWLYQMTTRLLPQVPVYWQVFALLWRWLGAVVVWAIVRELWKDKPIFALSVSLLFLLYPGFNQQWGSYLYSHFFIVIFFFLLSIFLLLRHRTLPALIFSALNLWMMEYFFPLEFARVGFIWTSLRGEYPNVRDRIKPTIRLWAPYLIVFSLAVFSRLFIFNNQIYEIGIASEETGPTVTGLLPLIQNALLSLWTVSIAAWGQAFQRPDSPLHGPLTVGLFTLVQLATAALIL
;
A
#
# COMPACT_ATOMS: atom_id res chain seq x y z
N SER A 1 22.09 12.85 28.41
CA SER A 1 20.92 12.10 27.90
C SER A 1 20.97 12.10 26.38
N MET A 2 21.28 10.96 25.77
CA MET A 2 21.13 10.82 24.31
C MET A 2 19.68 11.13 23.95
N ARG A 3 19.44 12.21 23.22
CA ARG A 3 18.10 12.53 22.68
C ARG A 3 17.69 11.37 21.78
N ARG A 4 16.70 10.60 22.22
CA ARG A 4 16.14 9.50 21.39
C ARG A 4 15.55 10.12 20.13
N LEU A 5 16.02 9.68 18.97
CA LEU A 5 15.49 10.12 17.69
C LEU A 5 13.98 9.84 17.63
N HIS A 6 13.24 10.79 17.06
CA HIS A 6 11.79 10.59 16.86
C HIS A 6 11.56 9.43 15.87
N PRO A 7 10.61 8.51 16.14
CA PRO A 7 10.35 7.34 15.28
C PRO A 7 10.14 7.68 13.80
N ALA A 8 9.45 8.78 13.50
CA ALA A 8 9.27 9.22 12.12
C ALA A 8 10.62 9.54 11.43
N LEU A 9 11.60 10.07 12.15
CA LEU A 9 12.94 10.32 11.59
C LEU A 9 13.71 9.01 11.36
N ILE A 10 13.57 8.04 12.27
CA ILE A 10 14.16 6.69 12.08
C ILE A 10 13.57 6.06 10.81
N LEU A 11 12.24 6.10 10.65
CA LEU A 11 11.56 5.60 9.46
C LEU A 11 12.00 6.32 8.19
N LEU A 12 12.24 7.64 8.24
CA LEU A 12 12.74 8.40 7.09
C LEU A 12 14.17 7.97 6.71
N ILE A 13 15.06 7.85 7.68
CA ILE A 13 16.43 7.40 7.45
C ILE A 13 16.43 6.01 6.80
N VAL A 14 15.64 5.08 7.34
CA VAL A 14 15.54 3.72 6.79
C VAL A 14 14.92 3.74 5.38
N ALA A 15 13.89 4.56 5.13
CA ALA A 15 13.29 4.71 3.81
C ALA A 15 14.33 5.22 2.78
N VAL A 16 15.11 6.24 3.14
CA VAL A 16 16.16 6.79 2.26
C VAL A 16 17.27 5.75 2.02
N LEU A 17 17.70 5.04 3.04
CA LEU A 17 18.74 3.99 2.88
C LEU A 17 18.27 2.81 2.03
N ALA A 18 16.99 2.40 2.19
CA ALA A 18 16.46 1.24 1.45
C ALA A 18 16.06 1.57 0.00
N TYR A 19 15.51 2.77 -0.24
CA TYR A 19 14.89 3.12 -1.53
C TYR A 19 15.38 4.44 -2.14
N GLY A 20 16.05 5.29 -1.36
CA GLY A 20 16.41 6.64 -1.77
C GLY A 20 17.76 6.77 -2.48
N LEU A 21 18.70 5.87 -2.20
CA LEU A 21 20.11 6.02 -2.65
C LEU A 21 20.26 6.02 -4.17
N LEU A 22 19.40 5.32 -4.89
CA LEU A 22 19.43 5.22 -6.36
C LEU A 22 18.56 6.26 -7.05
N ILE A 23 17.76 7.04 -6.34
CA ILE A 23 16.82 8.04 -6.91
C ILE A 23 17.47 8.94 -7.97
N PRO A 24 18.69 9.49 -7.78
CA PRO A 24 19.31 10.35 -8.77
C PRO A 24 19.63 9.68 -10.12
N ARG A 25 19.62 8.33 -10.15
CA ARG A 25 19.95 7.52 -11.34
C ARG A 25 18.74 6.80 -11.94
N LEU A 26 17.57 6.91 -11.29
CA LEU A 26 16.34 6.26 -11.75
C LEU A 26 15.61 7.17 -12.77
N GLY A 27 15.05 6.52 -13.79
CA GLY A 27 14.20 7.12 -14.80
C GLY A 27 12.72 6.84 -14.58
N PHE A 28 11.95 6.95 -15.66
CA PHE A 28 10.62 6.37 -15.78
C PHE A 28 10.72 5.00 -16.41
N TYR A 29 9.96 4.04 -15.90
CA TYR A 29 10.01 2.64 -16.31
C TYR A 29 8.61 2.08 -16.47
N TRP A 30 8.48 1.07 -17.35
CA TRP A 30 7.26 0.31 -17.54
C TRP A 30 6.05 1.23 -17.77
N ASP A 31 4.98 1.10 -16.99
CA ASP A 31 3.76 1.93 -17.14
C ASP A 31 3.98 3.43 -16.89
N ASP A 32 5.07 3.81 -16.24
CA ASP A 32 5.46 5.22 -16.12
C ASP A 32 5.70 5.86 -17.48
N LEU A 33 6.23 5.12 -18.45
CA LEU A 33 6.57 5.64 -19.78
C LEU A 33 5.33 6.11 -20.55
N PRO A 34 4.30 5.27 -20.83
CA PRO A 34 3.12 5.72 -21.54
C PRO A 34 2.36 6.81 -20.78
N MET A 35 2.27 6.71 -19.44
CA MET A 35 1.56 7.69 -18.64
C MET A 35 2.27 9.05 -18.62
N SER A 36 3.59 9.06 -18.49
CA SER A 36 4.40 10.28 -18.56
C SER A 36 4.34 10.90 -19.95
N TRP A 37 4.31 10.09 -21.01
CA TRP A 37 4.18 10.56 -22.39
C TRP A 37 2.80 11.20 -22.64
N ILE A 38 1.71 10.58 -22.22
CA ILE A 38 0.35 11.14 -22.28
C ILE A 38 0.33 12.53 -21.61
N ARG A 39 0.92 12.65 -20.43
CA ARG A 39 1.01 13.93 -19.73
C ARG A 39 1.86 14.95 -20.47
N TYR A 40 2.96 14.53 -21.08
CA TYR A 40 3.87 15.40 -21.82
C TYR A 40 3.21 15.98 -23.08
N GLU A 41 2.63 15.11 -23.92
CA GLU A 41 2.04 15.47 -25.20
C GLU A 41 0.67 16.15 -25.07
N LEU A 42 -0.19 15.66 -24.17
CA LEU A 42 -1.61 16.04 -24.12
C LEU A 42 -1.98 16.89 -22.89
N GLY A 43 -1.04 17.14 -22.01
CA GLY A 43 -1.24 17.91 -20.79
C GLY A 43 -1.89 17.13 -19.62
N PRO A 44 -1.97 17.73 -18.41
CA PRO A 44 -2.51 17.08 -17.22
C PRO A 44 -3.97 16.68 -17.34
N GLU A 45 -4.77 17.43 -18.11
CA GLU A 45 -6.19 17.19 -18.33
C GLU A 45 -6.45 15.87 -19.05
N ALA A 46 -5.49 15.39 -19.84
CA ALA A 46 -5.58 14.11 -20.51
C ALA A 46 -5.64 12.95 -19.55
N MET A 47 -5.06 13.07 -18.35
CA MET A 47 -5.09 12.02 -17.33
C MET A 47 -6.52 11.74 -16.85
N THR A 48 -7.34 12.77 -16.66
CA THR A 48 -8.75 12.59 -16.30
C THR A 48 -9.52 11.86 -17.40
N ARG A 49 -9.27 12.21 -18.68
CA ARG A 49 -9.90 11.53 -19.83
C ARG A 49 -9.43 10.09 -19.96
N TYR A 50 -8.14 9.84 -19.79
CA TYR A 50 -7.55 8.51 -19.86
C TYR A 50 -8.18 7.54 -18.85
N PHE A 51 -8.42 7.99 -17.61
CA PHE A 51 -9.02 7.19 -16.55
C PHE A 51 -10.55 7.29 -16.45
N SER A 52 -11.22 8.09 -17.29
CA SER A 52 -12.66 8.38 -17.18
C SER A 52 -13.55 7.13 -17.28
N THR A 53 -13.13 6.14 -18.05
CA THR A 53 -13.91 4.91 -18.30
C THR A 53 -13.74 3.86 -17.21
N ASN A 54 -12.61 3.88 -16.48
CA ASN A 54 -12.32 2.84 -15.51
C ASN A 54 -12.16 3.34 -14.07
N ARG A 55 -11.48 4.46 -13.84
CA ARG A 55 -11.15 4.98 -12.50
C ARG A 55 -11.16 6.52 -12.47
N PRO A 56 -12.33 7.18 -12.60
CA PRO A 56 -12.39 8.65 -12.75
C PRO A 56 -11.77 9.41 -11.57
N VAL A 57 -11.96 8.94 -10.33
CA VAL A 57 -11.36 9.57 -9.13
C VAL A 57 -9.85 9.43 -9.13
N TRP A 58 -9.33 8.32 -9.61
CA TRP A 58 -7.90 8.12 -9.85
C TRP A 58 -7.35 9.09 -10.89
N GLY A 59 -8.10 9.31 -11.97
CA GLY A 59 -7.75 10.28 -13.01
C GLY A 59 -7.65 11.71 -12.49
N TRP A 60 -8.52 12.11 -11.57
CA TRP A 60 -8.43 13.42 -10.90
C TRP A 60 -7.18 13.53 -10.04
N LEU A 61 -6.82 12.48 -9.31
CA LEU A 61 -5.58 12.44 -8.54
C LEU A 61 -4.36 12.62 -9.46
N TYR A 62 -4.31 11.90 -10.59
CA TYR A 62 -3.25 12.06 -11.57
C TYR A 62 -3.20 13.46 -12.18
N GLN A 63 -4.34 14.01 -12.55
CA GLN A 63 -4.39 15.38 -13.06
C GLN A 63 -3.83 16.38 -12.05
N MET A 64 -4.18 16.26 -10.78
CA MET A 64 -3.70 17.14 -9.72
C MET A 64 -2.19 17.00 -9.50
N THR A 65 -1.70 15.77 -9.36
CA THR A 65 -0.28 15.52 -9.11
C THR A 65 0.60 15.90 -10.30
N THR A 66 0.13 15.65 -11.51
CA THR A 66 0.87 16.01 -12.75
C THR A 66 0.83 17.50 -13.06
N ARG A 67 -0.07 18.28 -12.48
CA ARG A 67 0.00 19.75 -12.49
C ARG A 67 1.04 20.28 -11.51
N LEU A 68 1.21 19.62 -10.37
CA LEU A 68 2.09 20.05 -9.30
C LEU A 68 3.54 19.65 -9.52
N LEU A 69 3.77 18.44 -10.04
CA LEU A 69 5.11 17.88 -10.21
C LEU A 69 5.61 18.07 -11.65
N PRO A 70 6.88 18.48 -11.83
CA PRO A 70 7.48 18.54 -13.15
C PRO A 70 7.68 17.14 -13.75
N GLN A 71 7.78 17.07 -15.08
CA GLN A 71 7.95 15.82 -15.83
C GLN A 71 9.41 15.32 -15.78
N VAL A 72 9.96 15.23 -14.59
CA VAL A 72 11.35 14.81 -14.34
C VAL A 72 11.34 13.67 -13.34
N PRO A 73 11.95 12.50 -13.66
CA PRO A 73 11.86 11.29 -12.84
C PRO A 73 12.20 11.48 -11.37
N VAL A 74 13.23 12.26 -11.05
CA VAL A 74 13.67 12.43 -9.65
C VAL A 74 12.58 12.98 -8.74
N TYR A 75 11.73 13.89 -9.23
CA TYR A 75 10.63 14.43 -8.40
C TYR A 75 9.57 13.36 -8.10
N TRP A 76 9.28 12.49 -9.07
CA TRP A 76 8.34 11.39 -8.89
C TRP A 76 8.90 10.31 -7.98
N GLN A 77 10.20 10.02 -8.08
CA GLN A 77 10.88 9.09 -7.18
C GLN A 77 10.86 9.58 -5.74
N VAL A 78 11.15 10.86 -5.51
CA VAL A 78 11.07 11.49 -4.18
C VAL A 78 9.62 11.51 -3.67
N PHE A 79 8.66 11.81 -4.54
CA PHE A 79 7.25 11.82 -4.22
C PHE A 79 6.74 10.44 -3.80
N ALA A 80 7.11 9.39 -4.52
CA ALA A 80 6.78 8.02 -4.17
C ALA A 80 7.41 7.61 -2.82
N LEU A 81 8.67 7.97 -2.58
CA LEU A 81 9.35 7.72 -1.31
C LEU A 81 8.67 8.44 -0.15
N LEU A 82 8.26 9.69 -0.35
CA LEU A 82 7.53 10.48 0.64
C LEU A 82 6.23 9.78 1.07
N TRP A 83 5.41 9.35 0.12
CA TRP A 83 4.14 8.68 0.45
C TRP A 83 4.34 7.32 1.11
N ARG A 84 5.35 6.56 0.70
CA ARG A 84 5.73 5.31 1.36
C ARG A 84 6.15 5.55 2.82
N TRP A 85 6.98 6.56 3.07
CA TRP A 85 7.37 6.97 4.41
C TRP A 85 6.17 7.44 5.25
N LEU A 86 5.31 8.30 4.70
CA LEU A 86 4.10 8.76 5.38
C LEU A 86 3.18 7.60 5.76
N GLY A 87 3.02 6.61 4.88
CA GLY A 87 2.30 5.38 5.20
C GLY A 87 2.87 4.66 6.42
N ALA A 88 4.20 4.50 6.48
CA ALA A 88 4.86 3.87 7.61
C ALA A 88 4.72 4.69 8.93
N VAL A 89 4.74 6.02 8.84
CA VAL A 89 4.48 6.90 9.99
C VAL A 89 3.06 6.74 10.52
N VAL A 90 2.07 6.62 9.62
CA VAL A 90 0.68 6.39 10.04
C VAL A 90 0.51 4.99 10.63
N VAL A 91 1.16 3.96 10.09
CA VAL A 91 1.19 2.62 10.71
C VAL A 91 1.74 2.70 12.14
N TRP A 92 2.86 3.42 12.34
CA TRP A 92 3.40 3.64 13.68
C TRP A 92 2.38 4.33 14.61
N ALA A 93 1.69 5.35 14.13
CA ALA A 93 0.68 6.06 14.90
C ALA A 93 -0.52 5.17 15.27
N ILE A 94 -1.00 4.32 14.35
CA ILE A 94 -2.05 3.34 14.58
C ILE A 94 -1.64 2.35 15.66
N VAL A 95 -0.45 1.75 15.53
CA VAL A 95 0.03 0.75 16.49
C VAL A 95 0.26 1.39 17.86
N ARG A 96 0.76 2.63 17.92
CA ARG A 96 0.90 3.39 19.17
C ARG A 96 -0.44 3.71 19.84
N GLU A 97 -1.50 3.95 19.07
CA GLU A 97 -2.84 4.16 19.62
C GLU A 97 -3.41 2.89 20.24
N LEU A 98 -3.19 1.73 19.59
CA LEU A 98 -3.69 0.43 20.06
C LEU A 98 -2.86 -0.17 21.22
N TRP A 99 -1.55 0.08 21.26
CA TRP A 99 -0.60 -0.45 22.26
C TRP A 99 0.32 0.65 22.76
N LYS A 100 -0.24 1.53 23.60
CA LYS A 100 0.46 2.74 24.11
C LYS A 100 1.77 2.42 24.85
N ASP A 101 1.81 1.30 25.55
CA ASP A 101 2.95 0.90 26.38
C ASP A 101 4.05 0.14 25.61
N LYS A 102 3.87 -0.07 24.29
CA LYS A 102 4.78 -0.88 23.46
C LYS A 102 5.43 -0.06 22.32
N PRO A 103 6.27 0.93 22.63
CA PRO A 103 6.85 1.82 21.59
C PRO A 103 7.78 1.08 20.63
N ILE A 104 8.55 0.10 21.09
CA ILE A 104 9.45 -0.71 20.26
C ILE A 104 8.64 -1.56 19.29
N PHE A 105 7.58 -2.21 19.76
CA PHE A 105 6.68 -2.99 18.92
C PHE A 105 6.07 -2.13 17.80
N ALA A 106 5.61 -0.92 18.12
CA ALA A 106 5.07 -0.01 17.11
C ALA A 106 6.11 0.36 16.05
N LEU A 107 7.36 0.63 16.44
CA LEU A 107 8.44 0.91 15.51
C LEU A 107 8.78 -0.32 14.65
N SER A 108 8.85 -1.52 15.25
CA SER A 108 9.12 -2.76 14.52
C SER A 108 8.07 -3.07 13.46
N VAL A 109 6.78 -2.94 13.81
CA VAL A 109 5.68 -3.15 12.84
C VAL A 109 5.78 -2.15 11.68
N SER A 110 6.11 -0.89 11.98
CA SER A 110 6.24 0.16 10.96
C SER A 110 7.45 -0.07 10.05
N LEU A 111 8.55 -0.58 10.59
CA LEU A 111 9.73 -0.97 9.81
C LEU A 111 9.42 -2.17 8.91
N LEU A 112 8.72 -3.18 9.42
CA LEU A 112 8.27 -4.31 8.60
C LEU A 112 7.34 -3.87 7.46
N PHE A 113 6.41 -2.94 7.72
CA PHE A 113 5.58 -2.36 6.68
C PHE A 113 6.40 -1.58 5.65
N LEU A 114 7.31 -0.71 6.10
CA LEU A 114 8.16 0.11 5.24
C LEU A 114 9.04 -0.74 4.32
N LEU A 115 9.65 -1.79 4.86
CA LEU A 115 10.63 -2.64 4.19
C LEU A 115 10.00 -3.88 3.54
N TYR A 116 8.67 -3.99 3.54
CA TYR A 116 7.99 -5.17 3.01
C TYR A 116 8.43 -5.48 1.56
N PRO A 117 9.09 -6.62 1.31
CA PRO A 117 9.72 -6.91 0.03
C PRO A 117 8.73 -7.31 -1.06
N GLY A 118 7.52 -7.74 -0.70
CA GLY A 118 6.46 -8.02 -1.66
C GLY A 118 5.96 -6.78 -2.42
N PHE A 119 6.33 -5.58 -1.95
CA PHE A 119 6.09 -4.31 -2.63
C PHE A 119 7.41 -3.65 -3.03
N ASN A 120 8.10 -4.23 -4.00
CA ASN A 120 9.42 -3.82 -4.48
C ASN A 120 9.39 -2.85 -5.68
N GLN A 121 8.22 -2.35 -6.09
CA GLN A 121 8.01 -1.55 -7.30
C GLN A 121 8.18 -0.04 -7.07
N GLN A 122 8.99 0.35 -6.10
CA GLN A 122 9.32 1.76 -5.82
C GLN A 122 9.91 2.50 -7.04
N TRP A 123 10.59 1.80 -7.92
CA TRP A 123 11.22 2.32 -9.13
C TRP A 123 10.20 2.80 -10.18
N GLY A 124 9.00 2.22 -10.25
CA GLY A 124 7.88 2.68 -11.08
C GLY A 124 7.13 3.84 -10.41
N SER A 125 7.82 4.94 -10.21
CA SER A 125 7.42 6.00 -9.29
C SER A 125 6.20 6.79 -9.74
N TYR A 126 6.00 6.95 -11.03
CA TYR A 126 4.86 7.69 -11.58
C TYR A 126 3.53 6.98 -11.28
N LEU A 127 3.51 5.65 -11.45
CA LEU A 127 2.35 4.82 -11.14
C LEU A 127 2.24 4.55 -9.63
N TYR A 128 3.30 4.02 -9.01
CA TYR A 128 3.22 3.50 -7.65
C TYR A 128 3.17 4.56 -6.55
N SER A 129 3.56 5.82 -6.82
CA SER A 129 3.28 6.91 -5.88
C SER A 129 1.78 7.02 -5.58
N HIS A 130 0.93 6.79 -6.56
CA HIS A 130 -0.52 6.85 -6.40
C HIS A 130 -1.07 5.65 -5.63
N PHE A 131 -0.48 4.46 -5.77
CA PHE A 131 -0.79 3.32 -4.90
C PHE A 131 -0.44 3.61 -3.44
N PHE A 132 0.71 4.25 -3.18
CA PHE A 132 1.06 4.67 -1.83
C PHE A 132 0.09 5.70 -1.26
N ILE A 133 -0.40 6.64 -2.07
CA ILE A 133 -1.44 7.60 -1.66
C ILE A 133 -2.73 6.87 -1.27
N VAL A 134 -3.16 5.90 -2.06
CA VAL A 134 -4.40 5.17 -1.79
C VAL A 134 -4.30 4.35 -0.51
N ILE A 135 -3.19 3.62 -0.31
CA ILE A 135 -2.98 2.88 0.95
C ILE A 135 -2.83 3.83 2.15
N PHE A 136 -2.20 4.99 1.96
CA PHE A 136 -2.11 6.03 2.98
C PHE A 136 -3.50 6.52 3.39
N PHE A 137 -4.42 6.74 2.46
CA PHE A 137 -5.79 7.16 2.79
C PHE A 137 -6.53 6.10 3.60
N PHE A 138 -6.37 4.82 3.28
CA PHE A 138 -6.89 3.75 4.12
C PHE A 138 -6.32 3.79 5.54
N LEU A 139 -5.00 3.85 5.67
CA LEU A 139 -4.33 3.91 6.96
C LEU A 139 -4.72 5.15 7.77
N LEU A 140 -4.78 6.30 7.11
CA LEU A 140 -5.21 7.56 7.74
C LEU A 140 -6.67 7.48 8.21
N SER A 141 -7.55 6.85 7.42
CA SER A 141 -8.93 6.58 7.83
C SER A 141 -9.00 5.72 9.09
N ILE A 142 -8.18 4.68 9.20
CA ILE A 142 -8.07 3.86 10.43
C ILE A 142 -7.58 4.70 11.61
N PHE A 143 -6.51 5.46 11.43
CA PHE A 143 -5.96 6.31 12.49
C PHE A 143 -7.00 7.32 13.02
N LEU A 144 -7.71 8.00 12.11
CA LEU A 144 -8.75 8.96 12.45
C LEU A 144 -9.95 8.31 13.15
N LEU A 145 -10.33 7.09 12.73
CA LEU A 145 -11.34 6.30 13.43
C LEU A 145 -10.94 6.01 14.88
N LEU A 146 -9.69 5.56 15.11
CA LEU A 146 -9.16 5.30 16.45
C LEU A 146 -9.07 6.57 17.30
N ARG A 147 -8.94 7.74 16.69
CA ARG A 147 -9.00 9.07 17.33
C ARG A 147 -10.41 9.63 17.44
N HIS A 148 -11.46 8.82 17.22
CA HIS A 148 -12.87 9.21 17.26
C HIS A 148 -13.23 10.37 16.30
N ARG A 149 -12.50 10.52 15.19
CA ARG A 149 -12.73 11.50 14.12
C ARG A 149 -13.50 10.86 12.97
N THR A 150 -14.78 10.55 13.21
CA THR A 150 -15.60 9.71 12.29
C THR A 150 -15.75 10.34 10.90
N LEU A 151 -16.11 11.63 10.81
CA LEU A 151 -16.36 12.26 9.50
C LEU A 151 -15.12 12.28 8.59
N PRO A 152 -13.95 12.80 9.01
CA PRO A 152 -12.76 12.72 8.17
C PRO A 152 -12.30 11.27 7.91
N ALA A 153 -12.50 10.34 8.85
CA ALA A 153 -12.23 8.93 8.62
C ALA A 153 -13.07 8.34 7.49
N LEU A 154 -14.36 8.67 7.42
CA LEU A 154 -15.26 8.25 6.34
C LEU A 154 -14.87 8.87 4.99
N ILE A 155 -14.46 10.14 4.97
CA ILE A 155 -13.98 10.81 3.74
C ILE A 155 -12.76 10.08 3.19
N PHE A 156 -11.75 9.79 4.01
CA PHE A 156 -10.56 9.06 3.56
C PHE A 156 -10.86 7.61 3.19
N SER A 157 -11.82 6.94 3.84
CA SER A 157 -12.31 5.62 3.41
C SER A 157 -12.95 5.68 2.03
N ALA A 158 -13.81 6.66 1.78
CA ALA A 158 -14.42 6.87 0.48
C ALA A 158 -13.36 7.14 -0.60
N LEU A 159 -12.42 8.05 -0.35
CA LEU A 159 -11.33 8.34 -1.30
C LEU A 159 -10.53 7.08 -1.64
N ASN A 160 -10.15 6.27 -0.65
CA ASN A 160 -9.47 5.00 -0.89
C ASN A 160 -10.29 4.07 -1.80
N LEU A 161 -11.56 3.84 -1.47
CA LEU A 161 -12.42 2.88 -2.16
C LEU A 161 -12.78 3.31 -3.59
N TRP A 162 -13.00 4.61 -3.85
CA TRP A 162 -13.31 5.10 -5.20
C TRP A 162 -12.10 5.27 -6.10
N MET A 163 -10.88 5.30 -5.53
CA MET A 163 -9.66 5.39 -6.34
C MET A 163 -9.24 4.03 -6.90
N MET A 164 -9.25 2.96 -6.08
CA MET A 164 -8.66 1.69 -6.48
C MET A 164 -9.35 0.49 -5.83
N GLU A 165 -10.00 -0.33 -6.65
CA GLU A 165 -10.70 -1.54 -6.21
C GLU A 165 -9.78 -2.63 -5.63
N TYR A 166 -8.49 -2.64 -5.95
CA TYR A 166 -7.52 -3.61 -5.40
C TYR A 166 -7.40 -3.53 -3.88
N PHE A 167 -7.77 -2.40 -3.29
CA PHE A 167 -7.73 -2.20 -1.84
C PHE A 167 -9.07 -2.51 -1.14
N PHE A 168 -10.10 -2.95 -1.86
CA PHE A 168 -11.40 -3.32 -1.26
C PHE A 168 -11.28 -4.33 -0.11
N PRO A 169 -10.45 -5.40 -0.20
CA PRO A 169 -10.28 -6.35 0.90
C PRO A 169 -9.75 -5.74 2.20
N LEU A 170 -9.04 -4.60 2.14
CA LEU A 170 -8.54 -3.91 3.34
C LEU A 170 -9.67 -3.39 4.24
N GLU A 171 -10.87 -3.14 3.69
CA GLU A 171 -12.00 -2.70 4.49
C GLU A 171 -12.40 -3.74 5.54
N PHE A 172 -12.24 -5.02 5.26
CA PHE A 172 -12.47 -6.09 6.24
C PHE A 172 -11.40 -6.11 7.34
N ALA A 173 -10.17 -5.67 7.06
CA ALA A 173 -9.13 -5.52 8.08
C ALA A 173 -9.49 -4.44 9.12
N ARG A 174 -10.30 -3.42 8.75
CA ARG A 174 -10.80 -2.38 9.66
C ARG A 174 -11.50 -2.98 10.88
N VAL A 175 -12.25 -4.07 10.70
CA VAL A 175 -12.91 -4.79 11.81
C VAL A 175 -11.90 -5.20 12.89
N GLY A 176 -10.73 -5.70 12.49
CA GLY A 176 -9.65 -6.08 13.41
C GLY A 176 -9.11 -4.91 14.23
N PHE A 177 -8.97 -3.73 13.60
CA PHE A 177 -8.54 -2.50 14.31
C PHE A 177 -9.59 -2.03 15.31
N ILE A 178 -10.87 -1.98 14.91
CA ILE A 178 -11.99 -1.64 15.80
C ILE A 178 -12.06 -2.63 16.95
N TRP A 179 -12.03 -3.93 16.65
CA TRP A 179 -12.07 -4.99 17.64
C TRP A 179 -10.97 -4.88 18.68
N THR A 180 -9.77 -4.54 18.24
CA THR A 180 -8.60 -4.39 19.12
C THR A 180 -8.72 -3.14 19.97
N SER A 181 -9.20 -2.03 19.44
CA SER A 181 -9.36 -0.77 20.16
C SER A 181 -10.38 -0.88 21.31
N LEU A 182 -11.40 -1.72 21.14
CA LEU A 182 -12.47 -1.90 22.11
C LEU A 182 -12.09 -2.85 23.25
N ARG A 183 -10.88 -3.46 23.26
CA ARG A 183 -10.48 -4.44 24.29
C ARG A 183 -10.50 -3.90 25.71
N GLY A 184 -10.13 -2.63 25.89
CA GLY A 184 -10.10 -2.01 27.21
C GLY A 184 -11.48 -1.74 27.78
N GLU A 185 -12.44 -1.38 26.92
CA GLU A 185 -13.81 -1.04 27.31
C GLU A 185 -14.70 -2.27 27.43
N TYR A 186 -14.52 -3.24 26.52
CA TYR A 186 -15.29 -4.49 26.46
C TYR A 186 -14.36 -5.71 26.58
N PRO A 187 -13.99 -6.18 27.79
CA PRO A 187 -13.11 -7.32 27.97
C PRO A 187 -13.68 -8.62 27.37
N ASN A 188 -14.98 -8.84 27.53
CA ASN A 188 -15.65 -10.03 27.02
C ASN A 188 -15.85 -9.99 25.52
N VAL A 189 -15.61 -11.11 24.86
CA VAL A 189 -15.75 -11.25 23.39
C VAL A 189 -17.19 -10.96 22.94
N ARG A 190 -18.19 -11.49 23.65
CA ARG A 190 -19.61 -11.33 23.28
C ARG A 190 -20.06 -9.89 23.35
N ASP A 191 -19.67 -9.16 24.40
CA ASP A 191 -20.08 -7.78 24.61
C ASP A 191 -19.43 -6.83 23.59
N ARG A 192 -18.29 -7.23 23.00
CA ARG A 192 -17.55 -6.48 22.00
C ARG A 192 -18.15 -6.54 20.60
N ILE A 193 -18.91 -7.59 20.26
CA ILE A 193 -19.47 -7.81 18.92
C ILE A 193 -20.34 -6.63 18.48
N LYS A 194 -21.34 -6.25 19.28
CA LYS A 194 -22.31 -5.20 18.95
C LYS A 194 -21.66 -3.82 18.75
N PRO A 195 -20.76 -3.33 19.65
CA PRO A 195 -20.04 -2.08 19.42
C PRO A 195 -19.14 -2.12 18.17
N THR A 196 -18.48 -3.25 17.89
CA THR A 196 -17.65 -3.41 16.69
C THR A 196 -18.48 -3.24 15.42
N ILE A 197 -19.61 -3.95 15.33
CA ILE A 197 -20.52 -3.83 14.18
C ILE A 197 -21.04 -2.39 14.04
N ARG A 198 -21.44 -1.77 15.14
CA ARG A 198 -21.96 -0.40 15.14
C ARG A 198 -20.92 0.63 14.64
N LEU A 199 -19.66 0.49 15.06
CA LEU A 199 -18.58 1.37 14.60
C LEU A 199 -18.16 1.09 13.16
N TRP A 200 -18.26 -0.14 12.71
CA TRP A 200 -17.94 -0.52 11.34
C TRP A 200 -19.04 -0.19 10.33
N ALA A 201 -20.32 -0.23 10.75
CA ALA A 201 -21.49 -0.08 9.87
C ALA A 201 -21.40 1.12 8.90
N PRO A 202 -21.02 2.35 9.29
CA PRO A 202 -20.92 3.46 8.35
C PRO A 202 -19.87 3.24 7.27
N TYR A 203 -18.78 2.57 7.57
CA TYR A 203 -17.73 2.21 6.59
C TYR A 203 -18.19 1.10 5.66
N LEU A 204 -18.96 0.14 6.17
CA LEU A 204 -19.59 -0.90 5.37
C LEU A 204 -20.59 -0.32 4.37
N ILE A 205 -21.35 0.73 4.73
CA ILE A 205 -22.22 1.45 3.82
C ILE A 205 -21.40 2.11 2.71
N VAL A 206 -20.33 2.83 3.05
CA VAL A 206 -19.43 3.46 2.07
C VAL A 206 -18.82 2.41 1.14
N PHE A 207 -18.37 1.28 1.69
CA PHE A 207 -17.85 0.15 0.92
C PHE A 207 -18.89 -0.42 -0.04
N SER A 208 -20.12 -0.66 0.44
CA SER A 208 -21.23 -1.19 -0.40
C SER A 208 -21.57 -0.25 -1.54
N LEU A 209 -21.56 1.06 -1.30
CA LEU A 209 -21.78 2.07 -2.34
C LEU A 209 -20.63 2.08 -3.36
N ALA A 210 -19.38 1.93 -2.92
CA ALA A 210 -18.23 1.83 -3.82
C ALA A 210 -18.28 0.57 -4.69
N VAL A 211 -18.63 -0.58 -4.11
CA VAL A 211 -18.82 -1.84 -4.84
C VAL A 211 -19.98 -1.71 -5.84
N PHE A 212 -21.12 -1.15 -5.41
CA PHE A 212 -22.25 -0.92 -6.29
C PHE A 212 -21.88 -0.01 -7.48
N SER A 213 -21.21 1.10 -7.19
CA SER A 213 -20.71 2.02 -8.21
C SER A 213 -19.81 1.31 -9.21
N ARG A 214 -18.91 0.46 -8.72
CA ARG A 214 -17.96 -0.28 -9.56
C ARG A 214 -18.60 -1.33 -10.43
N LEU A 215 -19.63 -2.02 -9.93
CA LEU A 215 -20.31 -3.10 -10.65
C LEU A 215 -21.36 -2.59 -11.64
N PHE A 216 -22.08 -1.49 -11.32
CA PHE A 216 -23.26 -1.08 -12.04
C PHE A 216 -23.12 0.26 -12.78
N ILE A 217 -22.26 1.17 -12.31
CA ILE A 217 -22.10 2.50 -12.91
C ILE A 217 -20.88 2.56 -13.83
N PHE A 218 -19.73 2.06 -13.35
CA PHE A 218 -18.49 2.07 -14.09
C PHE A 218 -18.22 0.71 -14.72
N ASN A 219 -18.94 0.43 -15.81
CA ASN A 219 -18.66 -0.74 -16.64
C ASN A 219 -17.35 -0.49 -17.41
N ASN A 220 -16.33 -1.27 -17.08
CA ASN A 220 -15.02 -1.12 -17.67
C ASN A 220 -15.00 -1.73 -19.08
N GLN A 221 -15.09 -0.88 -20.10
CA GLN A 221 -15.06 -1.32 -21.51
C GLN A 221 -13.68 -1.82 -21.98
N ILE A 222 -12.60 -1.48 -21.23
CA ILE A 222 -11.22 -1.82 -21.61
C ILE A 222 -10.80 -3.17 -21.04
N TYR A 223 -11.25 -3.47 -19.82
CA TYR A 223 -11.02 -4.76 -19.18
C TYR A 223 -12.37 -5.40 -18.95
N GLU A 224 -12.76 -6.33 -19.78
CA GLU A 224 -13.83 -7.24 -19.42
C GLU A 224 -13.44 -7.86 -18.07
N ILE A 225 -14.23 -7.62 -17.04
CA ILE A 225 -14.08 -8.34 -15.77
C ILE A 225 -14.67 -9.75 -16.06
N GLY A 226 -13.97 -10.47 -16.92
CA GLY A 226 -14.17 -11.87 -17.08
C GLY A 226 -13.71 -12.55 -15.80
N ILE A 227 -14.66 -12.98 -14.99
CA ILE A 227 -14.42 -14.00 -13.97
C ILE A 227 -13.84 -15.28 -14.64
N ALA A 228 -13.83 -15.31 -15.96
CA ALA A 228 -13.28 -16.34 -16.83
C ALA A 228 -12.74 -15.71 -18.12
N SER A 229 -11.59 -15.05 -18.08
CA SER A 229 -10.76 -14.94 -19.27
C SER A 229 -10.02 -16.29 -19.43
N GLU A 230 -10.23 -16.97 -20.52
CA GLU A 230 -9.62 -18.27 -20.85
C GLU A 230 -8.08 -18.26 -20.86
N GLU A 231 -7.44 -17.11 -20.73
CA GLU A 231 -5.99 -16.92 -20.73
C GLU A 231 -5.32 -17.01 -19.34
N THR A 232 -6.06 -17.03 -18.24
CA THR A 232 -5.50 -17.14 -16.90
C THR A 232 -5.77 -18.50 -16.27
N GLY A 233 -5.09 -19.55 -16.74
CA GLY A 233 -5.02 -20.82 -16.03
C GLY A 233 -6.34 -21.56 -15.79
N PRO A 234 -6.33 -22.77 -15.25
CA PRO A 234 -7.54 -23.57 -15.07
C PRO A 234 -8.53 -22.83 -14.18
N THR A 235 -9.75 -22.61 -14.69
CA THR A 235 -10.89 -22.05 -13.95
C THR A 235 -11.00 -22.77 -12.61
N VAL A 236 -10.77 -22.04 -11.52
CA VAL A 236 -10.86 -22.57 -10.15
C VAL A 236 -12.35 -22.81 -9.85
N THR A 237 -12.86 -23.96 -10.32
CA THR A 237 -14.23 -24.40 -10.05
C THR A 237 -14.25 -25.23 -8.78
N GLY A 238 -14.81 -24.65 -7.71
CA GLY A 238 -14.99 -25.34 -6.44
C GLY A 238 -14.42 -24.61 -5.22
N LEU A 239 -14.99 -24.88 -4.06
CA LEU A 239 -14.61 -24.26 -2.80
C LEU A 239 -13.19 -24.65 -2.35
N LEU A 240 -12.80 -25.93 -2.57
CA LEU A 240 -11.51 -26.45 -2.11
C LEU A 240 -10.32 -25.79 -2.85
N PRO A 241 -10.29 -25.70 -4.19
CA PRO A 241 -9.25 -24.95 -4.89
C PRO A 241 -9.20 -23.46 -4.51
N LEU A 242 -10.34 -22.84 -4.25
CA LEU A 242 -10.39 -21.43 -3.81
C LEU A 242 -9.72 -21.24 -2.45
N ILE A 243 -9.97 -22.15 -1.51
CA ILE A 243 -9.30 -22.16 -0.19
C ILE A 243 -7.80 -22.42 -0.34
N GLN A 244 -7.41 -23.38 -1.17
CA GLN A 244 -5.99 -23.67 -1.44
C GLN A 244 -5.26 -22.46 -2.03
N ASN A 245 -5.84 -21.79 -3.02
CA ASN A 245 -5.27 -20.59 -3.61
C ASN A 245 -5.19 -19.43 -2.61
N ALA A 246 -6.19 -19.26 -1.76
CA ALA A 246 -6.15 -18.27 -0.69
C ALA A 246 -5.02 -18.55 0.32
N LEU A 247 -4.84 -19.80 0.73
CA LEU A 247 -3.76 -20.20 1.63
C LEU A 247 -2.38 -20.03 0.99
N LEU A 248 -2.22 -20.42 -0.28
CA LEU A 248 -0.99 -20.19 -1.04
C LEU A 248 -0.68 -18.72 -1.19
N SER A 249 -1.68 -17.90 -1.49
CA SER A 249 -1.51 -16.44 -1.57
C SER A 249 -1.11 -15.85 -0.22
N LEU A 250 -1.72 -16.26 0.87
CA LEU A 250 -1.33 -15.87 2.22
C LEU A 250 0.10 -16.26 2.55
N TRP A 251 0.50 -17.49 2.22
CA TRP A 251 1.88 -17.94 2.39
C TRP A 251 2.86 -17.10 1.56
N THR A 252 2.55 -16.91 0.28
CA THR A 252 3.41 -16.16 -0.64
C THR A 252 3.61 -14.72 -0.19
N VAL A 253 2.52 -14.05 0.19
CA VAL A 253 2.57 -12.64 0.62
C VAL A 253 3.19 -12.50 2.01
N SER A 254 2.88 -13.41 2.95
CA SER A 254 3.30 -13.23 4.34
C SER A 254 4.72 -13.73 4.62
N ILE A 255 5.16 -14.81 3.98
CA ILE A 255 6.43 -15.50 4.31
C ILE A 255 7.37 -15.56 3.11
N ALA A 256 6.90 -16.08 1.96
CA ALA A 256 7.77 -16.26 0.79
C ALA A 256 8.30 -14.93 0.24
N ALA A 257 7.52 -13.85 0.33
CA ALA A 257 7.96 -12.51 -0.05
C ALA A 257 9.21 -12.06 0.73
N TRP A 258 9.31 -12.38 2.02
CA TRP A 258 10.50 -12.09 2.82
C TRP A 258 11.70 -12.96 2.40
N GLY A 259 11.45 -14.22 1.98
CA GLY A 259 12.48 -15.07 1.41
C GLY A 259 13.10 -14.50 0.14
N GLN A 260 12.34 -13.77 -0.68
CA GLN A 260 12.85 -13.12 -1.88
C GLN A 260 13.91 -12.05 -1.58
N ALA A 261 13.84 -11.37 -0.44
CA ALA A 261 14.85 -10.41 -0.03
C ALA A 261 16.25 -11.03 0.19
N PHE A 262 16.29 -12.35 0.40
CA PHE A 262 17.52 -13.11 0.60
C PHE A 262 17.97 -13.90 -0.66
N GLN A 263 17.19 -13.82 -1.74
CA GLN A 263 17.57 -14.47 -3.00
C GLN A 263 18.78 -13.77 -3.61
N ARG A 264 19.74 -14.57 -4.02
CA ARG A 264 20.95 -14.05 -4.69
C ARG A 264 20.57 -13.50 -6.08
N PRO A 265 21.03 -12.30 -6.46
CA PRO A 265 20.81 -11.78 -7.81
C PRO A 265 21.40 -12.72 -8.87
N ASP A 266 20.69 -12.91 -9.98
CA ASP A 266 21.15 -13.75 -11.09
C ASP A 266 22.43 -13.17 -11.70
N SER A 267 23.48 -13.99 -11.71
CA SER A 267 24.79 -13.63 -12.24
C SER A 267 24.79 -13.18 -13.71
N PRO A 268 23.97 -13.74 -14.63
CA PRO A 268 23.91 -13.26 -16.00
C PRO A 268 23.39 -11.83 -16.17
N LEU A 269 22.49 -11.39 -15.26
CA LEU A 269 21.86 -10.08 -15.32
C LEU A 269 22.61 -9.02 -14.50
N HIS A 270 23.42 -9.46 -13.54
CA HIS A 270 24.13 -8.60 -12.60
C HIS A 270 25.62 -8.94 -12.61
N GLY A 271 26.47 -7.94 -12.72
CA GLY A 271 27.93 -8.14 -12.70
C GLY A 271 28.41 -8.78 -11.38
N PRO A 272 29.59 -9.43 -11.38
CA PRO A 272 30.13 -10.15 -10.23
C PRO A 272 30.32 -9.25 -9.00
N LEU A 273 30.58 -7.96 -9.20
CA LEU A 273 30.68 -6.98 -8.12
C LEU A 273 29.34 -6.79 -7.40
N THR A 274 28.24 -6.68 -8.15
CA THR A 274 26.88 -6.53 -7.58
C THR A 274 26.50 -7.76 -6.77
N VAL A 275 26.76 -8.95 -7.32
CA VAL A 275 26.50 -10.23 -6.63
C VAL A 275 27.36 -10.35 -5.36
N GLY A 276 28.64 -9.95 -5.43
CA GLY A 276 29.54 -9.96 -4.28
C GLY A 276 29.11 -9.00 -3.17
N LEU A 277 28.78 -7.76 -3.51
CA LEU A 277 28.28 -6.76 -2.55
C LEU A 277 26.96 -7.20 -1.89
N PHE A 278 26.04 -7.74 -2.67
CA PHE A 278 24.78 -8.25 -2.14
C PHE A 278 25.01 -9.40 -1.15
N THR A 279 25.89 -10.33 -1.48
CA THR A 279 26.26 -11.44 -0.58
C THR A 279 26.90 -10.94 0.71
N LEU A 280 27.80 -9.95 0.63
CA LEU A 280 28.40 -9.32 1.81
C LEU A 280 27.37 -8.65 2.71
N VAL A 281 26.42 -7.90 2.14
CA VAL A 281 25.34 -7.27 2.89
C VAL A 281 24.47 -8.33 3.58
N GLN A 282 24.13 -9.41 2.90
CA GLN A 282 23.36 -10.51 3.50
C GLN A 282 24.10 -11.15 4.67
N LEU A 283 25.39 -11.45 4.50
CA LEU A 283 26.22 -12.05 5.57
C LEU A 283 26.35 -11.10 6.76
N ALA A 284 26.59 -9.80 6.51
CA ALA A 284 26.66 -8.80 7.56
C ALA A 284 25.32 -8.66 8.32
N THR A 285 24.19 -8.70 7.61
CA THR A 285 22.86 -8.66 8.22
C THR A 285 22.61 -9.91 9.06
N ALA A 286 22.95 -11.09 8.56
CA ALA A 286 22.83 -12.33 9.31
C ALA A 286 23.70 -12.33 10.59
N ALA A 287 24.92 -11.81 10.50
CA ALA A 287 25.83 -11.70 11.66
C ALA A 287 25.36 -10.67 12.72
N LEU A 288 24.52 -9.69 12.33
CA LEU A 288 23.94 -8.73 13.27
C LEU A 288 22.67 -9.26 13.98
N ILE A 289 22.05 -10.27 13.40
CA ILE A 289 20.81 -10.88 13.94
C ILE A 289 21.13 -12.05 14.89
N LEU A 290 22.25 -12.75 14.67
CA LEU A 290 22.75 -13.84 15.51
C LEU A 290 23.52 -13.33 16.73
#